data_9a571ee8a951cb272ca3fcc6cacd8a30
#
_entry.id   9a571ee8a951cb272ca3fcc6cacd8a30
#
_cell.length_a   1.000
_cell.length_b   1.000
_cell.length_c   1.000
_cell.angle_alpha   90.00
_cell.angle_beta   90.00
_cell.angle_gamma   90.00
#
_symmetry.space_group_name_H-M   'P 1'
#
loop_
_entity.id
_entity.type
_entity.pdbx_description
1 polymer ?
#
loop_
_entity_poly.entity_id
_entity_poly.type
_entity_poly.pdbx_seq_one_letter_code
_entity_poly.pdbx_strand_id
1 'polypeptide(L)'
;MDYKVHLLDIHNPLQNYIWLIEHLPSQQAVVIDPTEAQYVTDFCQAHNLTLTQIWLTHWHKDHIGGVPQLMQQYQVKVYGPRKELSKIPYIDHPLQDEQSFQFQDLNIEVLEVPGHTLGHIVYLIQDLHSLFCGDTLFAMGCGRVFEGTFEQMYHSLNR
;
A
#
# COMPACT_ATOMS: atom_id res chain seq x y z
N MET A 1 16.69 13.58 -6.60
CA MET A 1 15.36 12.96 -6.35
C MET A 1 15.01 13.28 -4.92
N ASP A 2 13.84 13.87 -4.72
CA ASP A 2 13.41 14.31 -3.39
C ASP A 2 12.67 13.21 -2.60
N TYR A 3 12.70 11.99 -3.13
CA TYR A 3 12.03 10.83 -2.55
C TYR A 3 12.96 9.65 -2.35
N LYS A 4 12.67 8.87 -1.31
CA LYS A 4 13.36 7.62 -1.01
C LYS A 4 12.34 6.55 -0.66
N VAL A 5 12.47 5.38 -1.31
CA VAL A 5 11.67 4.20 -1.00
C VAL A 5 12.43 3.32 -0.04
N HIS A 6 11.79 2.96 1.07
CA HIS A 6 12.33 2.08 2.10
C HIS A 6 11.56 0.78 2.17
N LEU A 7 12.28 -0.30 2.34
CA LEU A 7 11.74 -1.63 2.63
C LEU A 7 11.93 -1.92 4.12
N LEU A 8 10.84 -2.17 4.82
CA LEU A 8 10.85 -2.68 6.19
C LEU A 8 10.54 -4.19 6.14
N ASP A 9 11.58 -5.01 6.30
CA ASP A 9 11.45 -6.45 6.41
C ASP A 9 11.08 -6.79 7.86
N ILE A 10 9.87 -7.27 8.05
CA ILE A 10 9.35 -7.58 9.39
C ILE A 10 9.61 -9.02 9.82
N HIS A 11 10.24 -9.83 8.95
CA HIS A 11 10.62 -11.22 9.22
C HIS A 11 9.49 -12.09 9.80
N ASN A 12 8.23 -11.80 9.43
CA ASN A 12 7.09 -12.61 9.88
C ASN A 12 6.98 -13.92 9.07
N PRO A 13 6.19 -14.91 9.53
CA PRO A 13 6.03 -16.19 8.84
C PRO A 13 5.47 -16.09 7.40
N LEU A 14 4.75 -15.01 7.09
CA LEU A 14 4.20 -14.74 5.77
C LEU A 14 5.17 -14.01 4.86
N GLN A 15 6.32 -13.58 5.38
CA GLN A 15 7.34 -12.82 4.65
C GLN A 15 6.80 -11.51 4.04
N ASN A 16 5.92 -10.84 4.78
CA ASN A 16 5.41 -9.53 4.36
C ASN A 16 6.50 -8.48 4.40
N TYR A 17 6.42 -7.56 3.46
CA TYR A 17 7.18 -6.32 3.44
C TYR A 17 6.24 -5.14 3.69
N ILE A 18 6.71 -4.18 4.50
CA ILE A 18 6.08 -2.88 4.61
C ILE A 18 6.91 -1.91 3.78
N TRP A 19 6.28 -1.19 2.87
CA TRP A 19 6.94 -0.18 2.08
C TRP A 19 6.67 1.21 2.63
N LEU A 20 7.67 2.08 2.62
CA LEU A 20 7.54 3.46 3.05
C LEU A 20 8.20 4.37 2.02
N ILE A 21 7.51 5.44 1.63
CA ILE A 21 8.04 6.48 0.76
C ILE A 21 8.26 7.72 1.61
N GLU A 22 9.50 8.19 1.66
CA GLU A 22 9.93 9.40 2.34
C GLU A 22 10.06 10.54 1.33
N HIS A 23 9.50 11.69 1.63
CA HIS A 23 9.79 12.95 0.95
C HIS A 23 10.84 13.70 1.74
N LEU A 24 12.07 13.73 1.22
CA LEU A 24 13.26 14.25 1.91
C LEU A 24 13.13 15.72 2.34
N PRO A 25 12.61 16.65 1.49
CA PRO A 25 12.55 18.06 1.87
C PRO A 25 11.58 18.36 3.03
N SER A 26 10.45 17.65 3.12
CA SER A 26 9.44 17.90 4.17
C SER A 26 9.51 16.93 5.35
N GLN A 27 10.34 15.89 5.27
CA GLN A 27 10.38 14.79 6.26
C GLN A 27 9.02 14.12 6.49
N GLN A 28 8.15 14.16 5.48
CA GLN A 28 6.88 13.46 5.50
C GLN A 28 7.02 12.08 4.85
N ALA A 29 6.19 11.15 5.31
CA ALA A 29 6.19 9.80 4.82
C ALA A 29 4.78 9.28 4.56
N VAL A 30 4.69 8.32 3.64
CA VAL A 30 3.55 7.45 3.43
C VAL A 30 3.97 6.01 3.62
N VAL A 31 3.10 5.18 4.18
CA VAL A 31 3.32 3.75 4.31
C VAL A 31 2.30 2.98 3.48
N ILE A 32 2.75 1.89 2.86
CA ILE A 32 1.93 0.98 2.07
C ILE A 32 1.84 -0.36 2.80
N ASP A 33 0.60 -0.84 2.98
CA ASP A 33 0.25 -2.12 3.61
C ASP A 33 0.95 -2.34 4.96
N PRO A 34 0.70 -1.49 5.98
CA PRO A 34 1.33 -1.61 7.28
C PRO A 34 0.79 -2.82 8.06
N THR A 35 1.46 -3.96 7.90
CA THR A 35 1.15 -5.20 8.61
C THR A 35 1.13 -4.99 10.13
N GLU A 36 2.16 -4.33 10.63
CA GLU A 36 2.37 -4.05 12.06
C GLU A 36 2.83 -2.60 12.26
N ALA A 37 2.13 -1.88 13.14
CA ALA A 37 2.36 -0.47 13.38
C ALA A 37 3.73 -0.18 14.00
N GLN A 38 4.24 -1.08 14.86
CA GLN A 38 5.47 -0.85 15.62
C GLN A 38 6.68 -0.63 14.69
N TYR A 39 6.83 -1.45 13.65
CA TYR A 39 7.92 -1.28 12.68
C TYR A 39 7.90 0.09 11.99
N VAL A 40 6.70 0.56 11.64
CA VAL A 40 6.51 1.88 11.01
C VAL A 40 6.84 3.00 12.00
N THR A 41 6.34 2.88 13.24
CA THR A 41 6.58 3.87 14.31
C THR A 41 8.07 3.99 14.63
N ASP A 42 8.75 2.86 14.84
CA ASP A 42 10.18 2.83 15.14
C ASP A 42 11.00 3.44 14.02
N PHE A 43 10.66 3.09 12.77
CA PHE A 43 11.32 3.65 11.60
C PHE A 43 11.13 5.17 11.50
N CYS A 44 9.89 5.64 11.61
CA CYS A 44 9.59 7.08 11.55
C CYS A 44 10.32 7.84 12.67
N GLN A 45 10.36 7.31 13.88
CA GLN A 45 11.08 7.94 15.01
C GLN A 45 12.59 7.98 14.76
N ALA A 46 13.20 6.88 14.31
CA ALA A 46 14.63 6.78 14.06
C ALA A 46 15.10 7.76 12.95
N HIS A 47 14.21 8.11 12.01
CA HIS A 47 14.51 8.96 10.86
C HIS A 47 13.89 10.37 10.96
N ASN A 48 13.24 10.71 12.08
CA ASN A 48 12.52 11.97 12.28
C ASN A 48 11.46 12.25 11.21
N LEU A 49 10.71 11.21 10.80
CA LEU A 49 9.67 11.30 9.77
C LEU A 49 8.30 11.51 10.41
N THR A 50 7.47 12.29 9.73
CA THR A 50 6.04 12.44 10.04
C THR A 50 5.22 11.61 9.07
N LEU A 51 4.56 10.56 9.56
CA LEU A 51 3.63 9.76 8.75
C LEU A 51 2.36 10.58 8.49
N THR A 52 1.98 10.74 7.22
CA THR A 52 0.84 11.56 6.80
C THR A 52 -0.22 10.79 6.02
N GLN A 53 0.16 9.69 5.37
CA GLN A 53 -0.75 8.87 4.58
C GLN A 53 -0.47 7.38 4.81
N ILE A 54 -1.53 6.58 4.67
CA ILE A 54 -1.48 5.11 4.61
C ILE A 54 -2.16 4.71 3.31
N TRP A 55 -1.52 3.85 2.51
CA TRP A 55 -2.10 3.30 1.28
C TRP A 55 -2.27 1.80 1.41
N LEU A 56 -3.46 1.31 1.10
CA LEU A 56 -3.84 -0.10 1.25
C LEU A 56 -4.13 -0.70 -0.12
N THR A 57 -3.54 -1.86 -0.40
CA THR A 57 -3.77 -2.56 -1.66
C THR A 57 -5.02 -3.43 -1.61
N HIS A 58 -5.29 -4.08 -0.49
CA HIS A 58 -6.44 -4.96 -0.28
C HIS A 58 -6.71 -5.21 1.22
N TRP A 59 -7.74 -6.00 1.53
CA TRP A 59 -8.32 -6.11 2.88
C TRP A 59 -7.68 -7.16 3.80
N HIS A 60 -6.75 -7.98 3.35
CA HIS A 60 -6.20 -9.04 4.19
C HIS A 60 -5.50 -8.47 5.44
N LYS A 61 -5.67 -9.17 6.56
CA LYS A 61 -5.24 -8.67 7.87
C LYS A 61 -3.75 -8.41 7.97
N ASP A 62 -2.96 -9.17 7.26
CA ASP A 62 -1.52 -9.01 7.17
C ASP A 62 -1.07 -7.82 6.31
N HIS A 63 -1.99 -7.07 5.72
CA HIS A 63 -1.76 -5.80 5.03
C HIS A 63 -2.35 -4.59 5.77
N ILE A 64 -3.40 -4.81 6.57
CA ILE A 64 -4.10 -3.72 7.27
C ILE A 64 -3.93 -3.73 8.79
N GLY A 65 -3.20 -4.69 9.35
CA GLY A 65 -3.15 -4.93 10.80
C GLY A 65 -2.63 -3.74 11.62
N GLY A 66 -1.68 -2.98 11.10
CA GLY A 66 -1.11 -1.80 11.76
C GLY A 66 -1.96 -0.54 11.66
N VAL A 67 -2.96 -0.48 10.75
CA VAL A 67 -3.72 0.75 10.45
C VAL A 67 -4.37 1.36 11.69
N PRO A 68 -5.12 0.62 12.54
CA PRO A 68 -5.81 1.23 13.68
C PRO A 68 -4.85 1.91 14.67
N GLN A 69 -3.70 1.29 14.91
CA GLN A 69 -2.71 1.85 15.84
C GLN A 69 -2.01 3.08 15.25
N LEU A 70 -1.69 3.06 13.95
CA LEU A 70 -1.09 4.22 13.27
C LEU A 70 -2.05 5.41 13.23
N MET A 71 -3.35 5.17 13.01
CA MET A 71 -4.37 6.23 13.07
C MET A 71 -4.50 6.86 14.46
N GLN A 72 -4.22 6.13 15.52
CA GLN A 72 -4.22 6.67 16.90
C GLN A 72 -2.96 7.50 17.20
N GLN A 73 -1.84 7.17 16.57
CA GLN A 73 -0.55 7.81 16.83
C GLN A 73 -0.29 9.01 15.92
N TYR A 74 -0.84 8.99 14.70
CA TYR A 74 -0.60 10.00 13.67
C TYR A 74 -1.91 10.53 13.08
N GLN A 75 -1.89 11.77 12.62
CA GLN A 75 -2.99 12.33 11.83
C GLN A 75 -2.81 11.94 10.35
N VAL A 76 -3.22 10.71 10.02
CA VAL A 76 -3.02 10.14 8.68
C VAL A 76 -4.31 10.14 7.87
N LYS A 77 -4.15 10.24 6.54
CA LYS A 77 -5.21 9.94 5.57
C LYS A 77 -5.03 8.52 5.08
N VAL A 78 -6.11 7.74 5.08
CA VAL A 78 -6.08 6.33 4.66
C VAL A 78 -6.73 6.19 3.29
N TYR A 79 -5.91 5.84 2.31
CA TYR A 79 -6.30 5.55 0.93
C TYR A 79 -6.42 4.05 0.72
N GLY A 80 -7.39 3.61 -0.06
CA GLY A 80 -7.53 2.19 -0.35
C GLY A 80 -8.67 1.88 -1.32
N PRO A 81 -8.83 0.59 -1.67
CA PRO A 81 -9.76 0.18 -2.73
C PRO A 81 -11.23 0.46 -2.37
N ARG A 82 -11.91 1.21 -3.23
CA ARG A 82 -13.35 1.50 -3.10
C ARG A 82 -14.19 0.23 -3.00
N LYS A 83 -13.82 -0.82 -3.72
CA LYS A 83 -14.56 -2.09 -3.74
C LYS A 83 -14.45 -2.89 -2.43
N GLU A 84 -13.53 -2.51 -1.54
CA GLU A 84 -13.29 -3.21 -0.27
C GLU A 84 -13.68 -2.38 0.97
N LEU A 85 -14.40 -1.27 0.80
CA LEU A 85 -14.86 -0.41 1.91
C LEU A 85 -15.60 -1.17 3.01
N SER A 86 -16.40 -2.18 2.65
CA SER A 86 -17.12 -3.00 3.63
C SER A 86 -16.22 -3.90 4.48
N LYS A 87 -15.01 -4.18 4.00
CA LYS A 87 -14.00 -5.02 4.66
C LYS A 87 -12.92 -4.18 5.36
N ILE A 88 -12.68 -2.95 4.88
CA ILE A 88 -11.69 -2.02 5.42
C ILE A 88 -12.39 -0.73 5.90
N PRO A 89 -12.89 -0.70 7.14
CA PRO A 89 -13.63 0.46 7.65
C PRO A 89 -12.76 1.71 7.89
N TYR A 90 -11.46 1.60 7.72
CA TYR A 90 -10.49 2.67 7.98
C TYR A 90 -10.27 3.60 6.78
N ILE A 91 -10.71 3.22 5.58
CA ILE A 91 -10.51 4.02 4.35
C ILE A 91 -11.38 5.28 4.42
N ASP A 92 -10.74 6.44 4.42
CA ASP A 92 -11.40 7.75 4.30
C ASP A 92 -11.29 8.34 2.88
N HIS A 93 -10.34 7.83 2.07
CA HIS A 93 -10.13 8.19 0.66
C HIS A 93 -10.25 6.95 -0.24
N PRO A 94 -11.47 6.55 -0.64
CA PRO A 94 -11.67 5.39 -1.49
C PRO A 94 -11.23 5.65 -2.92
N LEU A 95 -10.41 4.74 -3.44
CA LEU A 95 -9.81 4.80 -4.77
C LEU A 95 -10.47 3.80 -5.73
N GLN A 96 -10.52 4.16 -7.01
CA GLN A 96 -11.04 3.32 -8.09
C GLN A 96 -10.05 3.26 -9.25
N ASP A 97 -10.33 2.39 -10.19
CA ASP A 97 -9.51 2.17 -11.37
C ASP A 97 -9.21 3.46 -12.14
N GLU A 98 -7.98 3.57 -12.64
CA GLU A 98 -7.48 4.72 -13.43
C GLU A 98 -7.55 6.08 -12.71
N GLN A 99 -7.85 6.09 -11.41
CA GLN A 99 -7.80 7.30 -10.60
C GLN A 99 -6.35 7.65 -10.26
N SER A 100 -6.06 8.96 -10.24
CA SER A 100 -4.79 9.46 -9.73
C SER A 100 -4.99 10.29 -8.46
N PHE A 101 -3.99 10.29 -7.59
CA PHE A 101 -3.90 11.16 -6.42
C PHE A 101 -2.45 11.55 -6.15
N GLN A 102 -2.20 12.39 -5.15
CA GLN A 102 -0.87 12.94 -4.93
C GLN A 102 -0.36 12.69 -3.50
N PHE A 103 0.95 12.47 -3.43
CA PHE A 103 1.74 12.63 -2.21
C PHE A 103 2.84 13.64 -2.50
N GLN A 104 2.72 14.83 -1.91
CA GLN A 104 3.51 16.00 -2.29
C GLN A 104 3.33 16.31 -3.79
N ASP A 105 4.41 16.31 -4.56
CA ASP A 105 4.40 16.49 -6.02
C ASP A 105 4.43 15.16 -6.82
N LEU A 106 4.53 14.01 -6.12
CA LEU A 106 4.38 12.70 -6.79
C LEU A 106 2.95 12.48 -7.24
N ASN A 107 2.79 12.05 -8.47
CA ASN A 107 1.52 11.54 -8.99
C ASN A 107 1.48 10.01 -8.87
N ILE A 108 0.43 9.51 -8.25
CA ILE A 108 0.20 8.08 -8.04
C ILE A 108 -1.00 7.65 -8.86
N GLU A 109 -0.79 6.70 -9.78
CA GLU A 109 -1.86 6.07 -10.56
C GLU A 109 -2.33 4.80 -9.87
N VAL A 110 -3.64 4.59 -9.87
CA VAL A 110 -4.30 3.42 -9.28
C VAL A 110 -4.79 2.50 -10.38
N LEU A 111 -4.45 1.21 -10.30
CA LEU A 111 -4.98 0.20 -11.20
C LEU A 111 -5.69 -0.88 -10.38
N GLU A 112 -6.92 -1.23 -10.75
CA GLU A 112 -7.62 -2.39 -10.19
C GLU A 112 -7.08 -3.67 -10.81
N VAL A 113 -6.72 -4.62 -9.98
CA VAL A 113 -6.08 -5.89 -10.38
C VAL A 113 -6.78 -7.08 -9.68
N PRO A 114 -8.04 -7.36 -10.05
CA PRO A 114 -8.79 -8.44 -9.43
C PRO A 114 -8.13 -9.80 -9.67
N GLY A 115 -8.19 -10.67 -8.66
CA GLY A 115 -7.62 -12.02 -8.70
C GLY A 115 -7.38 -12.53 -7.30
N HIS A 116 -6.38 -12.02 -6.60
CA HIS A 116 -6.10 -12.35 -5.20
C HIS A 116 -7.30 -11.98 -4.31
N THR A 117 -7.73 -10.72 -4.35
CA THR A 117 -9.07 -10.30 -3.94
C THR A 117 -9.80 -9.66 -5.12
N LEU A 118 -11.12 -9.46 -5.02
CA LEU A 118 -11.90 -8.85 -6.11
C LEU A 118 -11.71 -7.33 -6.19
N GLY A 119 -11.33 -6.71 -5.09
CA GLY A 119 -11.13 -5.25 -5.02
C GLY A 119 -9.67 -4.84 -4.98
N HIS A 120 -8.72 -5.76 -5.15
CA HIS A 120 -7.29 -5.46 -5.08
C HIS A 120 -6.88 -4.34 -6.05
N ILE A 121 -6.10 -3.37 -5.54
CA ILE A 121 -5.51 -2.30 -6.33
C ILE A 121 -3.98 -2.29 -6.19
N VAL A 122 -3.32 -1.70 -7.16
CA VAL A 122 -1.88 -1.44 -7.13
C VAL A 122 -1.62 0.05 -7.32
N TYR A 123 -0.47 0.51 -6.86
CA TYR A 123 -0.03 1.90 -6.97
C TYR A 123 1.17 1.99 -7.89
N LEU A 124 0.98 2.65 -9.04
CA LEU A 124 2.03 2.92 -10.02
C LEU A 124 2.54 4.35 -9.83
N ILE A 125 3.85 4.49 -9.64
CA ILE A 125 4.52 5.79 -9.52
C ILE A 125 5.60 5.86 -10.59
N GLN A 126 5.28 6.47 -11.73
CA GLN A 126 6.17 6.51 -12.88
C GLN A 126 7.46 7.26 -12.58
N ASP A 127 7.39 8.37 -11.85
CA ASP A 127 8.56 9.19 -11.48
C ASP A 127 9.60 8.42 -10.62
N LEU A 128 9.13 7.42 -9.89
CA LEU A 128 10.00 6.54 -9.07
C LEU A 128 10.29 5.20 -9.75
N HIS A 129 9.79 4.96 -10.96
CA HIS A 129 9.84 3.66 -11.64
C HIS A 129 9.42 2.50 -10.72
N SER A 130 8.36 2.72 -9.93
CA SER A 130 7.94 1.81 -8.86
C SER A 130 6.48 1.41 -9.00
N LEU A 131 6.21 0.12 -8.76
CA LEU A 131 4.89 -0.47 -8.66
C LEU A 131 4.74 -1.17 -7.30
N PHE A 132 3.81 -0.70 -6.49
CA PHE A 132 3.45 -1.37 -5.23
C PHE A 132 2.26 -2.28 -5.49
N CYS A 133 2.54 -3.55 -5.65
CA CYS A 133 1.60 -4.52 -6.23
C CYS A 133 0.91 -5.44 -5.21
N GLY A 134 1.16 -5.25 -3.91
CA GLY A 134 0.57 -6.11 -2.88
C GLY A 134 0.75 -7.58 -3.21
N ASP A 135 -0.35 -8.33 -3.17
CA ASP A 135 -0.38 -9.77 -3.42
C ASP A 135 -0.77 -10.14 -4.87
N THR A 136 -0.60 -9.22 -5.82
CA THR A 136 -0.85 -9.53 -7.23
C THR A 136 0.38 -10.11 -7.91
N LEU A 137 1.55 -9.47 -7.79
CA LEU A 137 2.78 -9.87 -8.47
C LEU A 137 3.92 -10.08 -7.45
N PHE A 138 4.58 -11.24 -7.54
CA PHE A 138 5.79 -11.58 -6.78
C PHE A 138 6.97 -11.83 -7.72
N ALA A 139 8.18 -11.92 -7.16
CA ALA A 139 9.42 -12.09 -7.93
C ALA A 139 9.41 -13.30 -8.88
N MET A 140 8.71 -14.37 -8.55
CA MET A 140 8.67 -15.63 -9.32
C MET A 140 7.24 -16.14 -9.52
N GLY A 141 6.22 -15.30 -9.42
CA GLY A 141 4.84 -15.72 -9.56
C GLY A 141 3.85 -14.63 -9.17
N CYS A 142 2.68 -15.06 -8.78
CA CYS A 142 1.60 -14.18 -8.34
C CYS A 142 0.99 -14.67 -7.02
N GLY A 143 0.20 -13.81 -6.38
CA GLY A 143 -0.56 -14.15 -5.19
C GLY A 143 -1.59 -15.25 -5.46
N ARG A 144 -1.97 -15.96 -4.41
CA ARG A 144 -3.02 -16.98 -4.49
C ARG A 144 -4.35 -16.32 -4.89
N VAL A 145 -5.07 -16.96 -5.81
CA VAL A 145 -6.40 -16.53 -6.22
C VAL A 145 -7.42 -17.00 -5.18
N PHE A 146 -7.83 -16.12 -4.26
CA PHE A 146 -8.80 -16.44 -3.21
C PHE A 146 -10.22 -16.11 -3.59
N GLU A 147 -10.46 -14.93 -4.16
CA GLU A 147 -11.81 -14.43 -4.44
C GLU A 147 -12.11 -14.36 -5.94
N GLY A 148 -11.11 -14.04 -6.73
CA GLY A 148 -11.25 -13.91 -8.18
C GLY A 148 -11.09 -15.23 -8.93
N THR A 149 -10.87 -15.10 -10.24
CA THR A 149 -10.59 -16.23 -11.14
C THR A 149 -9.17 -16.17 -11.67
N PHE A 150 -8.65 -17.29 -12.16
CA PHE A 150 -7.34 -17.31 -12.83
C PHE A 150 -7.31 -16.43 -14.09
N GLU A 151 -8.43 -16.32 -14.78
CA GLU A 151 -8.57 -15.43 -15.93
C GLU A 151 -8.43 -13.95 -15.51
N GLN A 152 -9.09 -13.56 -14.42
CA GLN A 152 -8.94 -12.20 -13.86
C GLN A 152 -7.50 -11.92 -13.46
N MET A 153 -6.85 -12.85 -12.73
CA MET A 153 -5.44 -12.70 -12.35
C MET A 153 -4.54 -12.59 -13.59
N TYR A 154 -4.77 -13.41 -14.62
CA TYR A 154 -4.03 -13.33 -15.87
C TYR A 154 -4.17 -11.96 -16.54
N HIS A 155 -5.39 -11.43 -16.62
CA HIS A 155 -5.61 -10.08 -17.18
C HIS A 155 -4.95 -9.00 -16.33
N SER A 156 -5.03 -9.10 -15.00
CA SER A 156 -4.38 -8.17 -14.08
C SER A 156 -2.85 -8.14 -14.22
N LEU A 157 -2.23 -9.31 -14.43
CA LEU A 157 -0.78 -9.41 -14.66
C LEU A 157 -0.31 -8.90 -16.03
N ASN A 158 -1.21 -8.76 -16.99
CA ASN A 158 -0.91 -8.25 -18.34
C ASN A 158 -1.34 -6.78 -18.55
N ARG A 159 -1.76 -6.13 -17.48
CA ARG A 159 -2.19 -4.74 -17.49
C ARG A 159 -1.01 -3.77 -17.39
#